data_9beb473188d0318f47f6f250ccc1c0f2
#
_entry.id   9beb473188d0318f47f6f250ccc1c0f2
#
_cell.length_a   1.000
_cell.length_b   1.000
_cell.length_c   1.000
_cell.angle_alpha   90.00
_cell.angle_beta   90.00
_cell.angle_gamma   90.00
#
_symmetry.space_group_name_H-M   'P 1'
#
loop_
_entity.id
_entity.type
_entity.pdbx_description
1 polymer ?
#
loop_
_entity_poly.entity_id
_entity_poly.type
_entity_poly.pdbx_seq_one_letter_code
_entity_poly.pdbx_strand_id
1 'polypeptide(L)'
;MDAGSDSETNDMKFRIVYDGPALETHEMNVRDLAPALLSLSDALEEAGKTVYGNKTVVSVKVNASFKAGSFGIDLIASSTSWIKQAVDFFSGDTATAAANLIALIGFCPGPREKICKGLIQLVKWIGPREIKKLHNLPDSNVEVFVDDDSEIFDSKVIELYRNIKLRSSLQEVISKPLEQEGIDSFASTVDDGLTFMTIDKQEAHYFKVELPAESIISESTVEKALQIKNISFNEGSRWRFSDGSSSFLAEIKDQKFISDIDNNTLNFSKGDMLLVDLKVTQYMIGDAIKTTFEIEHVKKQLNP
;
A
#
# COMPACT_ATOMS: atom_id res chain seq x y z
N MET A 1 13.98 29.65 -33.54
CA MET A 1 13.01 30.13 -32.53
C MET A 1 12.44 28.86 -31.88
N ASP A 2 13.15 28.36 -30.90
CA ASP A 2 12.73 27.20 -30.12
C ASP A 2 11.75 27.68 -29.07
N ALA A 3 10.50 27.31 -29.24
CA ALA A 3 9.51 27.43 -28.19
C ALA A 3 9.70 26.25 -27.22
N GLY A 4 10.54 26.49 -26.21
CA GLY A 4 10.58 25.60 -25.05
C GLY A 4 9.21 25.57 -24.40
N SER A 5 8.51 24.45 -24.55
CA SER A 5 7.35 24.15 -23.72
C SER A 5 7.85 23.86 -22.31
N ASP A 6 7.89 24.89 -21.47
CA ASP A 6 7.93 24.69 -20.01
C ASP A 6 6.67 23.92 -19.65
N SER A 7 6.80 22.60 -19.50
CA SER A 7 5.80 21.82 -18.80
C SER A 7 5.88 22.26 -17.35
N GLU A 8 4.97 23.14 -16.91
CA GLU A 8 4.76 23.41 -15.50
C GLU A 8 4.54 22.07 -14.80
N THR A 9 5.61 21.59 -14.15
CA THR A 9 5.53 20.42 -13.28
C THR A 9 4.71 20.83 -12.08
N ASN A 10 3.54 20.24 -11.94
CA ASN A 10 2.66 20.43 -10.79
C ASN A 10 3.24 19.72 -9.55
N ASP A 11 4.41 20.15 -9.12
CA ASP A 11 5.17 19.57 -8.03
C ASP A 11 4.71 20.15 -6.69
N MET A 12 4.44 19.28 -5.71
CA MET A 12 4.17 19.66 -4.33
C MET A 12 5.31 19.21 -3.44
N LYS A 13 5.88 20.17 -2.70
CA LYS A 13 6.93 19.92 -1.72
C LYS A 13 6.31 19.73 -0.33
N PHE A 14 6.79 18.73 0.39
CA PHE A 14 6.45 18.49 1.80
C PHE A 14 7.62 17.80 2.48
N ARG A 15 7.64 17.81 3.80
CA ARG A 15 8.71 17.18 4.58
C ARG A 15 8.10 16.26 5.62
N ILE A 16 8.65 15.07 5.76
CA ILE A 16 8.42 14.18 6.88
C ILE A 16 9.62 14.23 7.83
N VAL A 17 9.35 14.06 9.10
CA VAL A 17 10.36 14.18 10.16
C VAL A 17 10.15 13.05 11.15
N TYR A 18 11.23 12.32 11.44
CA TYR A 18 11.31 11.42 12.59
C TYR A 18 12.18 12.08 13.64
N ASP A 19 11.78 11.98 14.90
CA ASP A 19 12.51 12.58 16.01
C ASP A 19 12.56 11.64 17.22
N GLY A 20 13.65 11.78 18.00
CA GLY A 20 13.91 10.99 19.18
C GLY A 20 15.39 10.82 19.46
N PRO A 21 15.76 10.32 20.66
CA PRO A 21 17.16 10.21 21.08
C PRO A 21 18.07 9.41 20.12
N ALA A 22 17.54 8.41 19.44
CA ALA A 22 18.31 7.62 18.47
C ALA A 22 18.69 8.41 17.20
N LEU A 23 18.07 9.57 16.97
CA LEU A 23 18.26 10.39 15.78
C LEU A 23 19.03 11.71 16.05
N GLU A 24 19.62 11.85 17.24
CA GLU A 24 20.42 13.05 17.60
C GLU A 24 21.63 13.25 16.69
N THR A 25 22.17 12.15 16.13
CA THR A 25 23.26 12.19 15.15
C THR A 25 22.78 12.48 13.72
N HIS A 26 21.48 12.67 13.52
CA HIS A 26 20.84 12.82 12.20
C HIS A 26 21.06 11.63 11.27
N GLU A 27 21.18 10.43 11.82
CA GLU A 27 21.37 9.18 11.10
C GLU A 27 20.21 8.23 11.38
N MET A 28 19.72 7.55 10.35
CA MET A 28 18.73 6.49 10.45
C MET A 28 19.18 5.29 9.64
N ASN A 29 18.96 4.09 10.17
CA ASN A 29 19.34 2.87 9.46
C ASN A 29 18.58 2.78 8.13
N VAL A 30 19.31 2.53 7.04
CA VAL A 30 18.71 2.39 5.70
C VAL A 30 17.66 1.27 5.65
N ARG A 31 17.84 0.21 6.45
CA ARG A 31 16.87 -0.90 6.51
C ARG A 31 15.51 -0.49 7.11
N ASP A 32 15.48 0.57 7.90
CA ASP A 32 14.27 1.12 8.49
C ASP A 32 13.69 2.25 7.61
N LEU A 33 14.58 3.08 7.08
CA LEU A 33 14.21 4.22 6.26
C LEU A 33 13.70 3.83 4.87
N ALA A 34 14.41 2.94 4.17
CA ALA A 34 14.07 2.62 2.77
C ALA A 34 12.67 2.00 2.62
N PRO A 35 12.22 1.05 3.46
CA PRO A 35 10.85 0.56 3.42
C PRO A 35 9.82 1.68 3.64
N ALA A 36 10.06 2.60 4.59
CA ALA A 36 9.16 3.72 4.85
C ALA A 36 9.03 4.66 3.63
N LEU A 37 10.13 4.97 2.94
CA LEU A 37 10.11 5.80 1.72
C LEU A 37 9.42 5.11 0.55
N LEU A 38 9.64 3.81 0.36
CA LEU A 38 8.93 3.03 -0.67
C LEU A 38 7.44 2.98 -0.38
N SER A 39 7.06 2.69 0.86
CA SER A 39 5.65 2.65 1.28
C SER A 39 4.97 4.01 1.21
N LEU A 40 5.72 5.11 1.38
CA LEU A 40 5.17 6.45 1.17
C LEU A 40 4.83 6.69 -0.31
N SER A 41 5.67 6.23 -1.22
CA SER A 41 5.39 6.29 -2.66
C SER A 41 4.15 5.43 -3.00
N ASP A 42 4.07 4.23 -2.46
CA ASP A 42 2.92 3.33 -2.65
C ASP A 42 1.63 3.93 -2.07
N ALA A 43 1.70 4.58 -0.90
CA ALA A 43 0.57 5.27 -0.29
C ALA A 43 0.03 6.39 -1.18
N LEU A 44 0.91 7.22 -1.72
CA LEU A 44 0.52 8.32 -2.62
C LEU A 44 -0.05 7.81 -3.95
N GLU A 45 0.53 6.75 -4.51
CA GLU A 45 0.01 6.11 -5.72
C GLU A 45 -1.37 5.49 -5.49
N GLU A 46 -1.55 4.76 -4.40
CA GLU A 46 -2.81 4.11 -4.06
C GLU A 46 -3.92 5.13 -3.73
N ALA A 47 -3.57 6.21 -3.02
CA ALA A 47 -4.47 7.31 -2.78
C ALA A 47 -4.88 8.00 -4.10
N GLY A 48 -3.93 8.20 -5.01
CA GLY A 48 -4.19 8.75 -6.34
C GLY A 48 -5.17 7.88 -7.13
N LYS A 49 -4.98 6.56 -7.12
CA LYS A 49 -5.91 5.61 -7.76
C LYS A 49 -7.30 5.65 -7.16
N THR A 50 -7.39 5.75 -5.84
CA THR A 50 -8.67 5.81 -5.12
C THR A 50 -9.44 7.09 -5.44
N VAL A 51 -8.77 8.24 -5.46
CA VAL A 51 -9.41 9.56 -5.62
C VAL A 51 -9.66 9.92 -7.07
N TYR A 52 -8.72 9.56 -7.97
CA TYR A 52 -8.72 10.01 -9.38
C TYR A 52 -8.83 8.86 -10.39
N GLY A 53 -8.87 7.61 -9.90
CA GLY A 53 -9.02 6.42 -10.74
C GLY A 53 -7.70 5.74 -11.13
N ASN A 54 -7.82 4.49 -11.58
CA ASN A 54 -6.71 3.53 -11.80
C ASN A 54 -5.63 3.96 -12.81
N LYS A 55 -5.87 4.99 -13.60
CA LYS A 55 -4.89 5.52 -14.58
C LYS A 55 -3.98 6.60 -13.97
N THR A 56 -4.18 6.95 -12.72
CA THR A 56 -3.38 7.95 -12.02
C THR A 56 -2.00 7.40 -11.73
N VAL A 57 -0.98 8.16 -12.10
CA VAL A 57 0.41 7.87 -11.76
C VAL A 57 0.93 9.03 -10.91
N VAL A 58 1.38 8.71 -9.70
CA VAL A 58 2.02 9.66 -8.79
C VAL A 58 3.49 9.27 -8.66
N SER A 59 4.37 10.23 -8.79
CA SER A 59 5.82 10.06 -8.59
C SER A 59 6.25 10.82 -7.36
N VAL A 60 7.02 10.17 -6.50
CA VAL A 60 7.63 10.78 -5.31
C VAL A 60 9.14 10.78 -5.47
N LYS A 61 9.76 11.93 -5.25
CA LYS A 61 11.21 12.10 -5.31
C LYS A 61 11.72 12.60 -3.96
N VAL A 62 12.86 12.11 -3.53
CA VAL A 62 13.58 12.65 -2.38
C VAL A 62 14.35 13.87 -2.84
N ASN A 63 14.14 15.00 -2.19
CA ASN A 63 14.95 16.18 -2.38
C ASN A 63 16.10 16.16 -1.38
N ALA A 64 17.31 16.04 -1.86
CA ALA A 64 18.52 15.95 -1.04
C ALA A 64 18.87 17.30 -0.40
N SER A 65 18.10 17.76 0.57
CA SER A 65 18.40 18.89 1.41
C SER A 65 18.53 18.44 2.87
N PHE A 66 19.69 18.64 3.47
CA PHE A 66 19.92 18.32 4.87
C PHE A 66 19.83 19.63 5.67
N LYS A 67 18.82 19.77 6.52
CA LYS A 67 18.73 20.84 7.50
C LYS A 67 19.17 20.30 8.86
N ALA A 68 19.93 21.08 9.61
CA ALA A 68 20.32 20.72 10.99
C ALA A 68 19.07 20.63 11.89
N GLY A 69 18.99 19.60 12.72
CA GLY A 69 17.85 19.32 13.61
C GLY A 69 17.47 17.84 13.57
N SER A 70 16.20 17.53 13.80
CA SER A 70 15.61 16.19 13.70
C SER A 70 15.84 15.55 12.31
N PHE A 71 15.71 14.21 12.20
CA PHE A 71 15.89 13.50 10.94
C PHE A 71 14.72 13.79 10.00
N GLY A 72 14.91 14.78 9.10
CA GLY A 72 13.88 15.24 8.19
C GLY A 72 14.20 14.95 6.73
N ILE A 73 13.22 14.54 5.97
CA ILE A 73 13.33 14.17 4.55
C ILE A 73 12.41 15.08 3.75
N ASP A 74 13.03 15.88 2.88
CA ASP A 74 12.29 16.71 1.93
C ASP A 74 11.86 15.86 0.73
N LEU A 75 10.60 15.99 0.35
CA LEU A 75 9.95 15.18 -0.67
C LEU A 75 9.27 16.07 -1.71
N ILE A 76 9.27 15.61 -2.93
CA ILE A 76 8.57 16.24 -4.05
C ILE A 76 7.61 15.21 -4.63
N ALA A 77 6.31 15.46 -4.56
CA ALA A 77 5.31 14.67 -5.24
C ALA A 77 4.88 15.37 -6.53
N SER A 78 4.89 14.61 -7.61
CA SER A 78 4.48 15.08 -8.94
C SER A 78 3.37 14.19 -9.47
N SER A 79 2.43 14.79 -10.22
CA SER A 79 1.38 14.05 -10.91
C SER A 79 1.53 14.20 -12.42
N THR A 80 1.21 13.13 -13.17
CA THR A 80 1.24 13.18 -14.64
C THR A 80 0.02 13.88 -15.23
N SER A 81 0.13 14.29 -16.49
CA SER A 81 -0.86 15.13 -17.24
C SER A 81 -2.30 14.60 -17.28
N TRP A 82 -2.55 13.33 -16.99
CA TRP A 82 -3.89 12.75 -16.95
C TRP A 82 -4.74 13.30 -15.80
N ILE A 83 -4.12 13.88 -14.78
CA ILE A 83 -4.78 14.45 -13.61
C ILE A 83 -5.28 15.88 -13.91
N LYS A 84 -4.69 16.59 -14.88
CA LYS A 84 -5.17 17.93 -15.26
C LYS A 84 -6.67 17.95 -15.60
N GLN A 85 -7.19 16.95 -16.30
CA GLN A 85 -8.61 16.87 -16.65
C GLN A 85 -9.53 16.62 -15.46
N ALA A 86 -9.03 15.96 -14.40
CA ALA A 86 -9.82 15.73 -13.18
C ALA A 86 -9.82 16.95 -12.25
N VAL A 87 -8.74 17.74 -12.25
CA VAL A 87 -8.60 18.95 -11.43
C VAL A 87 -9.45 20.09 -11.97
N ASP A 88 -9.52 20.29 -13.29
CA ASP A 88 -10.36 21.31 -13.92
C ASP A 88 -11.86 21.13 -13.64
N PHE A 89 -12.28 19.89 -13.33
CA PHE A 89 -13.66 19.60 -12.95
C PHE A 89 -14.01 20.03 -11.52
N PHE A 90 -13.03 20.11 -10.62
CA PHE A 90 -13.26 20.35 -9.18
C PHE A 90 -12.85 21.74 -8.66
N SER A 91 -12.11 22.52 -9.42
CA SER A 91 -11.62 23.81 -8.91
C SER A 91 -11.35 24.85 -9.99
N GLY A 92 -11.93 25.99 -9.83
CA GLY A 92 -11.58 27.21 -10.56
C GLY A 92 -10.29 27.88 -10.07
N ASP A 93 -9.37 27.21 -9.40
CA ASP A 93 -8.07 27.72 -8.95
C ASP A 93 -7.02 26.63 -8.79
N THR A 94 -5.79 26.97 -9.09
CA THR A 94 -4.54 26.30 -9.34
C THR A 94 -3.96 25.34 -8.25
N ALA A 95 -4.78 24.73 -7.40
CA ALA A 95 -4.32 23.67 -6.53
C ALA A 95 -4.03 22.42 -7.35
N THR A 96 -2.78 21.96 -7.33
CA THR A 96 -2.36 20.79 -8.09
C THR A 96 -3.01 19.51 -7.54
N ALA A 97 -3.27 18.52 -8.37
CA ALA A 97 -3.78 17.21 -7.91
C ALA A 97 -2.87 16.58 -6.86
N ALA A 98 -1.56 16.79 -6.98
CA ALA A 98 -0.58 16.34 -5.98
C ALA A 98 -0.79 17.04 -4.62
N ALA A 99 -0.99 18.35 -4.60
CA ALA A 99 -1.25 19.10 -3.37
C ALA A 99 -2.54 18.65 -2.69
N ASN A 100 -3.62 18.47 -3.46
CA ASN A 100 -4.88 17.95 -2.94
C ASN A 100 -4.72 16.54 -2.36
N LEU A 101 -3.96 15.67 -3.02
CA LEU A 101 -3.74 14.31 -2.58
C LEU A 101 -2.96 14.27 -1.25
N ILE A 102 -1.88 15.05 -1.14
CA ILE A 102 -1.07 15.16 0.07
C ILE A 102 -1.90 15.70 1.23
N ALA A 103 -2.78 16.68 0.96
CA ALA A 103 -3.70 17.23 1.96
C ALA A 103 -4.78 16.21 2.37
N LEU A 104 -5.35 15.44 1.44
CA LEU A 104 -6.33 14.39 1.73
C LEU A 104 -5.73 13.25 2.56
N ILE A 105 -4.46 12.93 2.37
CA ILE A 105 -3.74 12.00 3.26
C ILE A 105 -3.47 12.64 4.62
N GLY A 106 -3.23 13.96 4.68
CA GLY A 106 -3.03 14.70 5.92
C GLY A 106 -1.56 15.07 6.21
N PHE A 107 -0.70 15.14 5.18
CA PHE A 107 0.69 15.59 5.34
C PHE A 107 0.84 17.11 5.27
N CYS A 108 -0.12 17.84 4.72
CA CYS A 108 -0.13 19.29 4.68
C CYS A 108 -1.56 19.82 4.77
N PRO A 109 -1.77 21.12 5.11
CA PRO A 109 -3.07 21.75 5.02
C PRO A 109 -3.53 21.78 3.55
N GLY A 110 -4.82 21.65 3.33
CA GLY A 110 -5.41 21.77 2.00
C GLY A 110 -5.28 23.19 1.46
N PRO A 111 -5.28 23.36 0.12
CA PRO A 111 -5.17 24.66 -0.54
C PRO A 111 -6.38 25.59 -0.29
N ARG A 112 -7.41 25.07 0.31
CA ARG A 112 -8.58 25.83 0.80
C ARG A 112 -8.88 25.38 2.23
N GLU A 113 -9.39 26.25 3.05
CA GLU A 113 -9.82 25.99 4.44
C GLU A 113 -10.78 24.78 4.58
N LYS A 114 -11.26 24.21 3.47
CA LYS A 114 -12.18 23.08 3.42
C LYS A 114 -11.54 21.70 3.69
N ILE A 115 -10.23 21.52 3.49
CA ILE A 115 -9.54 20.24 3.78
C ILE A 115 -8.54 20.49 4.90
N CYS A 116 -9.03 20.73 6.09
CA CYS A 116 -8.17 20.89 7.27
C CYS A 116 -7.80 19.55 7.93
N LYS A 117 -8.52 18.46 7.56
CA LYS A 117 -8.39 17.15 8.21
C LYS A 117 -8.35 16.05 7.17
N GLY A 118 -7.18 15.46 6.97
CA GLY A 118 -6.97 14.32 6.09
C GLY A 118 -7.11 12.97 6.79
N LEU A 119 -6.69 11.92 6.10
CA LEU A 119 -6.76 10.54 6.58
C LEU A 119 -5.98 10.35 7.90
N ILE A 120 -4.78 10.93 8.01
CA ILE A 120 -3.95 10.82 9.22
C ILE A 120 -4.68 11.42 10.41
N GLN A 121 -5.30 12.60 10.26
CA GLN A 121 -6.07 13.24 11.30
C GLN A 121 -7.33 12.43 11.66
N LEU A 122 -7.99 11.82 10.69
CA LEU A 122 -9.12 10.91 10.94
C LEU A 122 -8.69 9.71 11.78
N VAL A 123 -7.61 9.02 11.39
CA VAL A 123 -7.10 7.86 12.13
C VAL A 123 -6.70 8.25 13.56
N LYS A 124 -5.99 9.37 13.73
CA LYS A 124 -5.61 9.89 15.03
C LYS A 124 -6.82 10.24 15.90
N TRP A 125 -7.85 10.87 15.32
CA TRP A 125 -9.07 11.26 16.05
C TRP A 125 -9.91 10.04 16.45
N ILE A 126 -10.04 9.02 15.59
CA ILE A 126 -10.67 7.76 15.96
C ILE A 126 -9.91 7.10 17.11
N GLY A 127 -8.57 7.06 17.02
CA GLY A 127 -7.72 6.42 18.00
C GLY A 127 -8.06 4.93 18.16
N PRO A 128 -8.24 4.44 19.42
CA PRO A 128 -8.58 3.04 19.69
C PRO A 128 -10.09 2.75 19.58
N ARG A 129 -10.89 3.72 19.15
CA ARG A 129 -12.37 3.62 19.11
C ARG A 129 -12.84 3.12 17.75
N GLU A 130 -14.11 2.74 17.64
CA GLU A 130 -14.73 2.27 16.41
C GLU A 130 -15.71 3.29 15.84
N ILE A 131 -15.76 3.39 14.50
CA ILE A 131 -16.78 4.17 13.81
C ILE A 131 -18.13 3.47 13.98
N LYS A 132 -19.09 4.14 14.62
CA LYS A 132 -20.45 3.61 14.83
C LYS A 132 -21.39 3.95 13.70
N LYS A 133 -21.24 5.13 13.10
CA LYS A 133 -22.16 5.62 12.07
C LYS A 133 -21.45 6.62 11.16
N LEU A 134 -21.86 6.63 9.91
CA LEU A 134 -21.51 7.65 8.91
C LEU A 134 -22.79 8.32 8.43
N HIS A 135 -22.79 9.63 8.39
CA HIS A 135 -23.90 10.45 7.88
C HIS A 135 -23.39 11.35 6.75
N ASN A 136 -23.89 11.11 5.55
CA ASN A 136 -23.54 11.92 4.40
C ASN A 136 -24.20 13.31 4.52
N LEU A 137 -23.38 14.33 4.39
CA LEU A 137 -23.78 15.73 4.40
C LEU A 137 -23.74 16.31 2.97
N PRO A 138 -24.35 17.48 2.73
CA PRO A 138 -24.14 18.24 1.51
C PRO A 138 -22.66 18.55 1.25
N ASP A 139 -22.32 18.95 0.03
CA ASP A 139 -20.96 19.39 -0.38
C ASP A 139 -19.86 18.31 -0.21
N SER A 140 -20.21 17.05 -0.44
CA SER A 140 -19.28 15.92 -0.35
C SER A 140 -18.61 15.75 1.03
N ASN A 141 -19.27 16.17 2.09
CA ASN A 141 -18.84 15.95 3.46
C ASN A 141 -19.52 14.74 4.10
N VAL A 142 -18.85 14.14 5.08
CA VAL A 142 -19.36 13.00 5.87
C VAL A 142 -19.12 13.30 7.34
N GLU A 143 -20.16 13.25 8.13
CA GLU A 143 -20.08 13.27 9.59
C GLU A 143 -19.84 11.85 10.09
N VAL A 144 -18.75 11.69 10.79
CA VAL A 144 -18.27 10.42 11.37
C VAL A 144 -18.60 10.41 12.84
N PHE A 145 -19.31 9.40 13.30
CA PHE A 145 -19.69 9.23 14.70
C PHE A 145 -18.83 8.14 15.34
N VAL A 146 -18.19 8.50 16.44
CA VAL A 146 -17.34 7.63 17.26
C VAL A 146 -17.74 7.84 18.72
N ASP A 147 -18.30 6.81 19.34
CA ASP A 147 -18.93 6.89 20.68
C ASP A 147 -19.98 8.02 20.74
N ASP A 148 -19.81 9.00 21.60
CA ASP A 148 -20.69 10.17 21.75
C ASP A 148 -20.14 11.41 20.99
N ASP A 149 -19.02 11.28 20.29
CA ASP A 149 -18.39 12.34 19.52
C ASP A 149 -18.74 12.24 18.03
N SER A 150 -18.73 13.38 17.34
CA SER A 150 -18.76 13.41 15.89
C SER A 150 -17.80 14.44 15.30
N GLU A 151 -17.29 14.15 14.10
CA GLU A 151 -16.39 15.03 13.37
C GLU A 151 -16.70 14.96 11.88
N ILE A 152 -16.49 16.07 11.16
CA ILE A 152 -16.79 16.18 9.74
C ILE A 152 -15.51 16.06 8.93
N PHE A 153 -15.55 15.19 7.91
CA PHE A 153 -14.46 14.95 6.95
C PHE A 153 -14.98 15.01 5.51
N ASP A 154 -14.10 15.28 4.58
CA ASP A 154 -14.40 15.11 3.14
C ASP A 154 -14.69 13.64 2.82
N SER A 155 -15.66 13.36 1.94
CA SER A 155 -16.03 12.00 1.54
C SER A 155 -14.84 11.19 0.99
N LYS A 156 -13.92 11.86 0.29
CA LYS A 156 -12.69 11.23 -0.21
C LYS A 156 -11.77 10.75 0.90
N VAL A 157 -11.74 11.43 2.05
CA VAL A 157 -10.99 10.96 3.23
C VAL A 157 -11.58 9.65 3.74
N ILE A 158 -12.89 9.50 3.71
CA ILE A 158 -13.56 8.24 4.08
C ILE A 158 -13.28 7.14 3.06
N GLU A 159 -13.22 7.45 1.76
CA GLU A 159 -12.81 6.49 0.72
C GLU A 159 -11.37 6.03 0.95
N LEU A 160 -10.44 6.94 1.25
CA LEU A 160 -9.07 6.63 1.60
C LEU A 160 -8.97 5.78 2.87
N TYR A 161 -9.77 6.07 3.91
CA TYR A 161 -9.80 5.30 5.15
C TYR A 161 -10.23 3.84 4.92
N ARG A 162 -11.14 3.59 3.98
CA ARG A 162 -11.59 2.23 3.60
C ARG A 162 -10.55 1.45 2.80
N ASN A 163 -9.58 2.14 2.20
CA ASN A 163 -8.54 1.50 1.41
C ASN A 163 -7.48 0.87 2.33
N ILE A 164 -7.58 -0.44 2.53
CA ILE A 164 -6.67 -1.22 3.40
C ILE A 164 -5.23 -1.14 2.91
N LYS A 165 -5.01 -1.17 1.59
CA LYS A 165 -3.68 -1.09 0.99
C LYS A 165 -2.97 0.23 1.33
N LEU A 166 -3.69 1.34 1.17
CA LEU A 166 -3.21 2.67 1.56
C LEU A 166 -2.89 2.72 3.06
N ARG A 167 -3.79 2.22 3.90
CA ARG A 167 -3.57 2.20 5.35
C ARG A 167 -2.38 1.32 5.75
N SER A 168 -2.19 0.17 5.08
CA SER A 168 -1.01 -0.67 5.29
C SER A 168 0.28 0.04 4.90
N SER A 169 0.28 0.79 3.80
CA SER A 169 1.44 1.62 3.42
C SER A 169 1.71 2.73 4.45
N LEU A 170 0.66 3.39 4.97
CA LEU A 170 0.83 4.38 6.05
C LEU A 170 1.32 3.77 7.35
N GLN A 171 0.96 2.53 7.68
CA GLN A 171 1.52 1.79 8.81
C GLN A 171 3.04 1.63 8.69
N GLU A 172 3.55 1.29 7.51
CA GLU A 172 4.99 1.17 7.25
C GLU A 172 5.72 2.52 7.36
N VAL A 173 5.05 3.62 6.99
CA VAL A 173 5.61 4.98 7.09
C VAL A 173 5.61 5.51 8.51
N ILE A 174 4.55 5.27 9.28
CA ILE A 174 4.30 5.91 10.57
C ILE A 174 4.59 4.96 11.73
N SER A 175 3.90 3.81 11.75
CA SER A 175 3.90 2.90 12.89
C SER A 175 5.24 2.18 13.04
N LYS A 176 5.74 1.63 11.95
CA LYS A 176 6.96 0.81 11.95
C LYS A 176 8.22 1.54 12.43
N PRO A 177 8.53 2.77 11.94
CA PRO A 177 9.66 3.52 12.47
C PRO A 177 9.49 3.88 13.95
N LEU A 178 8.27 4.21 14.41
CA LEU A 178 7.98 4.52 15.80
C LEU A 178 8.06 3.31 16.75
N GLU A 179 8.02 2.08 16.24
CA GLU A 179 8.28 0.87 17.04
C GLU A 179 9.75 0.75 17.43
N GLN A 180 10.67 1.39 16.71
CA GLN A 180 12.10 1.35 17.01
C GLN A 180 12.42 2.06 18.33
N GLU A 181 13.43 1.54 19.05
CA GLU A 181 13.88 2.18 20.28
C GLU A 181 14.54 3.52 19.99
N GLY A 182 14.16 4.55 20.73
CA GLY A 182 14.70 5.89 20.59
C GLY A 182 14.16 6.73 19.43
N ILE A 183 13.11 6.27 18.74
CA ILE A 183 12.31 7.08 17.82
C ILE A 183 10.98 7.35 18.50
N ASP A 184 10.69 8.60 18.82
CA ASP A 184 9.58 8.96 19.70
C ASP A 184 8.44 9.68 19.01
N SER A 185 8.69 10.30 17.84
CA SER A 185 7.65 10.99 17.09
C SER A 185 7.88 10.95 15.58
N PHE A 186 6.77 11.05 14.86
CA PHE A 186 6.68 11.29 13.42
C PHE A 186 5.91 12.57 13.18
N ALA A 187 6.41 13.43 12.32
CA ALA A 187 5.75 14.69 11.99
C ALA A 187 5.79 14.98 10.50
N SER A 188 4.87 15.82 10.03
CA SER A 188 4.99 16.49 8.75
C SER A 188 5.14 17.99 8.93
N THR A 189 5.98 18.60 8.13
CA THR A 189 6.20 20.03 8.11
C THR A 189 5.93 20.60 6.72
N VAL A 190 5.44 21.82 6.70
CA VAL A 190 5.23 22.62 5.49
C VAL A 190 6.35 23.67 5.37
N ASP A 191 6.26 24.53 4.38
CA ASP A 191 7.21 25.60 4.12
C ASP A 191 7.58 26.33 5.42
N ASP A 192 8.86 26.69 5.55
CA ASP A 192 9.46 27.34 6.73
C ASP A 192 9.62 26.47 7.99
N GLY A 193 9.37 25.15 7.91
CA GLY A 193 9.56 24.22 9.01
C GLY A 193 8.42 24.26 10.05
N LEU A 194 7.29 24.86 9.72
CA LEU A 194 6.09 24.82 10.56
C LEU A 194 5.53 23.39 10.60
N THR A 195 5.45 22.82 11.80
CA THR A 195 4.86 21.49 11.99
C THR A 195 3.36 21.56 11.74
N PHE A 196 2.88 20.78 10.78
CA PHE A 196 1.47 20.65 10.47
C PHE A 196 0.78 19.56 11.31
N MET A 197 1.48 18.45 11.52
CA MET A 197 0.96 17.29 12.23
C MET A 197 2.09 16.56 12.95
N THR A 198 1.79 16.02 14.11
CA THR A 198 2.69 15.15 14.89
C THR A 198 1.93 13.90 15.34
N ILE A 199 2.60 12.77 15.31
CA ILE A 199 2.15 11.49 15.85
C ILE A 199 3.22 11.03 16.83
N ASP A 200 2.84 10.87 18.08
CA ASP A 200 3.73 10.37 19.13
C ASP A 200 3.79 8.84 19.10
N LYS A 201 4.87 8.28 19.63
CA LYS A 201 5.08 6.83 19.73
C LYS A 201 3.88 6.10 20.34
N GLN A 202 3.21 6.72 21.32
CA GLN A 202 2.03 6.16 21.96
C GLN A 202 0.81 6.07 21.04
N GLU A 203 0.75 6.89 19.99
CA GLU A 203 -0.34 6.94 19.02
C GLU A 203 -0.05 6.02 17.80
N ALA A 204 1.18 5.51 17.67
CA ALA A 204 1.60 4.70 16.53
C ALA A 204 0.70 3.47 16.30
N HIS A 205 0.15 2.89 17.37
CA HIS A 205 -0.71 1.72 17.29
C HIS A 205 -2.08 2.01 16.65
N TYR A 206 -2.55 3.26 16.59
CA TYR A 206 -3.77 3.64 15.87
C TYR A 206 -3.66 3.44 14.36
N PHE A 207 -2.43 3.45 13.84
CA PHE A 207 -2.12 3.26 12.43
C PHE A 207 -1.91 1.80 12.04
N LYS A 208 -1.97 0.86 12.99
CA LYS A 208 -1.92 -0.57 12.70
C LYS A 208 -3.20 -0.98 11.97
N VAL A 209 -3.01 -1.73 10.90
CA VAL A 209 -4.11 -2.27 10.12
C VAL A 209 -4.31 -3.72 10.53
N GLU A 210 -5.45 -3.98 11.14
CA GLU A 210 -5.91 -5.36 11.27
C GLU A 210 -6.38 -5.81 9.89
N LEU A 211 -5.59 -6.64 9.25
CA LEU A 211 -6.04 -7.29 8.03
C LEU A 211 -7.24 -8.16 8.39
N PRO A 212 -8.35 -8.08 7.63
CA PRO A 212 -9.47 -8.97 7.86
C PRO A 212 -8.93 -10.40 7.84
N ALA A 213 -9.28 -11.18 8.85
CA ALA A 213 -8.86 -12.56 8.97
C ALA A 213 -9.19 -13.28 7.64
N GLU A 214 -8.19 -13.92 7.04
CA GLU A 214 -8.42 -14.75 5.86
C GLU A 214 -9.40 -15.86 6.27
N SER A 215 -10.63 -15.76 5.81
CA SER A 215 -11.62 -16.82 6.04
C SER A 215 -11.63 -17.75 4.83
N ILE A 216 -11.45 -19.06 5.08
CA ILE A 216 -11.59 -20.06 4.04
C ILE A 216 -13.07 -20.13 3.66
N ILE A 217 -13.37 -19.80 2.38
CA ILE A 217 -14.72 -19.92 1.83
C ILE A 217 -14.94 -21.34 1.32
N SER A 218 -13.93 -21.91 0.67
CA SER A 218 -14.01 -23.20 0.01
C SER A 218 -12.64 -23.84 -0.01
N GLU A 219 -12.59 -25.12 0.29
CA GLU A 219 -11.42 -25.97 0.15
C GLU A 219 -11.84 -27.27 -0.53
N SER A 220 -11.13 -27.67 -1.58
CA SER A 220 -11.40 -28.90 -2.29
C SER A 220 -10.12 -29.45 -2.89
N THR A 221 -9.98 -30.78 -2.85
CA THR A 221 -8.88 -31.48 -3.54
C THR A 221 -9.47 -32.23 -4.75
N VAL A 222 -8.91 -31.98 -5.91
CA VAL A 222 -9.35 -32.55 -7.18
C VAL A 222 -8.18 -33.20 -7.92
N GLU A 223 -8.42 -34.37 -8.51
CA GLU A 223 -7.43 -34.98 -9.39
C GLU A 223 -7.42 -34.23 -10.73
N LYS A 224 -6.24 -33.74 -11.14
CA LYS A 224 -6.05 -33.01 -12.40
C LYS A 224 -4.73 -33.38 -13.08
N ALA A 225 -4.78 -33.41 -14.41
CA ALA A 225 -3.58 -33.44 -15.24
C ALA A 225 -3.14 -31.99 -15.52
N LEU A 226 -1.94 -31.63 -15.10
CA LEU A 226 -1.40 -30.28 -15.21
C LEU A 226 -0.15 -30.27 -16.08
N GLN A 227 -0.16 -29.47 -17.14
CA GLN A 227 1.03 -29.26 -17.96
C GLN A 227 2.01 -28.32 -17.28
N ILE A 228 3.28 -28.72 -17.22
CA ILE A 228 4.36 -27.89 -16.68
C ILE A 228 4.66 -26.76 -17.67
N LYS A 229 4.62 -25.51 -17.19
CA LYS A 229 4.95 -24.31 -17.98
C LYS A 229 6.26 -23.67 -17.54
N ASN A 230 6.55 -23.69 -16.24
CA ASN A 230 7.81 -23.18 -15.68
C ASN A 230 8.13 -23.94 -14.41
N ILE A 231 9.42 -24.25 -14.20
CA ILE A 231 9.97 -24.98 -13.08
C ILE A 231 10.87 -24.03 -12.28
N SER A 232 10.82 -24.13 -10.97
CA SER A 232 11.76 -23.47 -10.06
C SER A 232 12.20 -24.47 -8.99
N PHE A 233 13.50 -24.66 -8.86
CA PHE A 233 14.09 -25.63 -7.92
C PHE A 233 14.48 -25.01 -6.58
N ASN A 234 14.12 -23.75 -6.33
CA ASN A 234 14.35 -23.14 -5.03
C ASN A 234 13.34 -23.65 -4.00
N GLU A 235 13.78 -23.88 -2.77
CA GLU A 235 12.92 -24.31 -1.69
C GLU A 235 11.73 -23.36 -1.48
N GLY A 236 10.52 -23.90 -1.34
CA GLY A 236 9.29 -23.14 -1.18
C GLY A 236 8.82 -22.36 -2.45
N SER A 237 9.47 -22.59 -3.59
CA SER A 237 9.07 -21.91 -4.84
C SER A 237 7.80 -22.52 -5.42
N ARG A 238 7.04 -21.68 -6.14
CA ARG A 238 5.86 -22.10 -6.88
C ARG A 238 6.18 -22.35 -8.34
N TRP A 239 5.77 -23.50 -8.85
CA TRP A 239 5.86 -23.81 -10.27
C TRP A 239 4.65 -23.26 -11.02
N ARG A 240 4.83 -22.96 -12.29
CA ARG A 240 3.71 -22.55 -13.15
C ARG A 240 3.19 -23.74 -13.92
N PHE A 241 1.89 -23.98 -13.78
CA PHE A 241 1.14 -25.03 -14.45
C PHE A 241 0.04 -24.48 -15.33
N SER A 242 -0.48 -25.32 -16.21
CA SER A 242 -1.70 -25.05 -16.97
C SER A 242 -2.60 -26.29 -16.98
N ASP A 243 -3.90 -26.09 -16.80
CA ASP A 243 -4.92 -27.13 -16.90
C ASP A 243 -5.59 -27.19 -18.29
N GLY A 244 -4.99 -26.50 -19.27
CA GLY A 244 -5.51 -26.37 -20.63
C GLY A 244 -6.39 -25.13 -20.84
N SER A 245 -7.07 -24.63 -19.82
CA SER A 245 -7.90 -23.43 -19.90
C SER A 245 -7.23 -22.19 -19.31
N SER A 246 -6.46 -22.37 -18.25
CA SER A 246 -5.79 -21.29 -17.52
C SER A 246 -4.37 -21.69 -17.12
N SER A 247 -3.58 -20.68 -16.73
CA SER A 247 -2.23 -20.89 -16.18
C SER A 247 -2.13 -20.24 -14.80
N PHE A 248 -1.65 -21.00 -13.84
CA PHE A 248 -1.56 -20.59 -12.43
C PHE A 248 -0.28 -21.06 -11.78
N LEU A 249 0.05 -20.50 -10.63
CA LEU A 249 1.17 -20.90 -9.78
C LEU A 249 0.65 -21.85 -8.71
N ALA A 250 1.30 -23.02 -8.55
CA ALA A 250 1.03 -23.95 -7.47
C ALA A 250 2.31 -24.30 -6.73
N GLU A 251 2.19 -24.46 -5.43
CA GLU A 251 3.25 -24.97 -4.55
C GLU A 251 3.15 -26.48 -4.49
N ILE A 252 4.29 -27.18 -4.57
CA ILE A 252 4.35 -28.65 -4.45
C ILE A 252 4.63 -28.98 -3.01
N LYS A 253 3.71 -29.70 -2.36
CA LYS A 253 3.82 -30.16 -0.97
C LYS A 253 4.24 -31.63 -0.86
N ASP A 254 4.26 -32.37 -1.97
CA ASP A 254 4.68 -33.78 -2.02
C ASP A 254 6.18 -33.92 -1.74
N GLN A 255 6.52 -34.28 -0.52
CA GLN A 255 7.90 -34.42 -0.08
C GLN A 255 8.66 -35.51 -0.83
N LYS A 256 7.97 -36.58 -1.24
CA LYS A 256 8.57 -37.65 -2.03
C LYS A 256 8.97 -37.14 -3.41
N PHE A 257 8.07 -36.43 -4.06
CA PHE A 257 8.32 -35.85 -5.38
C PHE A 257 9.46 -34.81 -5.32
N ILE A 258 9.51 -33.98 -4.29
CA ILE A 258 10.59 -33.01 -4.07
C ILE A 258 11.92 -33.77 -3.88
N SER A 259 11.95 -34.80 -3.03
CA SER A 259 13.15 -35.62 -2.82
C SER A 259 13.63 -36.31 -4.09
N ASP A 260 12.71 -36.78 -4.94
CA ASP A 260 13.05 -37.41 -6.22
C ASP A 260 13.68 -36.39 -7.19
N ILE A 261 13.26 -35.13 -7.13
CA ILE A 261 13.87 -34.02 -7.89
C ILE A 261 15.28 -33.74 -7.37
N ASP A 262 15.46 -33.61 -6.06
CA ASP A 262 16.74 -33.28 -5.44
C ASP A 262 17.80 -34.36 -5.68
N ASN A 263 17.35 -35.60 -5.77
CA ASN A 263 18.20 -36.77 -6.11
C ASN A 263 18.44 -36.95 -7.60
N ASN A 264 17.93 -36.04 -8.46
CA ASN A 264 18.02 -36.11 -9.93
C ASN A 264 17.46 -37.44 -10.52
N THR A 265 16.43 -38.01 -9.90
CA THR A 265 15.77 -39.22 -10.38
C THR A 265 14.65 -38.93 -11.38
N LEU A 266 14.20 -37.66 -11.44
CA LEU A 266 13.17 -37.20 -12.38
C LEU A 266 13.77 -36.29 -13.44
N ASN A 267 13.28 -36.45 -14.67
CA ASN A 267 13.63 -35.60 -15.81
C ASN A 267 12.36 -34.92 -16.34
N PHE A 268 12.46 -33.67 -16.66
CA PHE A 268 11.34 -32.89 -17.20
C PHE A 268 11.65 -32.38 -18.60
N SER A 269 10.70 -32.57 -19.49
CA SER A 269 10.75 -32.11 -20.87
C SER A 269 9.63 -31.12 -21.17
N LYS A 270 9.80 -30.33 -22.22
CA LYS A 270 8.77 -29.41 -22.68
C LYS A 270 7.52 -30.15 -23.07
N GLY A 271 6.41 -29.90 -22.43
CA GLY A 271 5.13 -30.54 -22.71
C GLY A 271 4.71 -31.59 -21.70
N ASP A 272 5.61 -31.97 -20.77
CA ASP A 272 5.30 -32.94 -19.72
C ASP A 272 4.11 -32.47 -18.88
N MET A 273 3.33 -33.45 -18.47
CA MET A 273 2.17 -33.24 -17.59
C MET A 273 2.34 -34.05 -16.30
N LEU A 274 1.82 -33.55 -15.22
CA LEU A 274 1.71 -34.27 -13.97
C LEU A 274 0.24 -34.56 -13.68
N LEU A 275 -0.09 -35.80 -13.38
CA LEU A 275 -1.37 -36.17 -12.77
C LEU A 275 -1.21 -35.98 -11.26
N VAL A 276 -1.99 -35.07 -10.69
CA VAL A 276 -1.83 -34.62 -9.31
C VAL A 276 -3.13 -34.55 -8.55
N ASP A 277 -3.05 -34.65 -7.23
CA ASP A 277 -4.10 -34.19 -6.33
C ASP A 277 -3.85 -32.71 -6.07
N LEU A 278 -4.69 -31.87 -6.69
CA LEU A 278 -4.62 -30.41 -6.61
C LEU A 278 -5.59 -29.90 -5.55
N LYS A 279 -5.05 -29.37 -4.46
CA LYS A 279 -5.81 -28.66 -3.46
C LYS A 279 -6.04 -27.22 -3.92
N VAL A 280 -7.29 -26.82 -3.98
CA VAL A 280 -7.72 -25.47 -4.33
C VAL A 280 -8.38 -24.87 -3.10
N THR A 281 -7.80 -23.78 -2.58
CA THR A 281 -8.35 -23.07 -1.42
C THR A 281 -8.73 -21.65 -1.85
N GLN A 282 -9.95 -21.26 -1.56
CA GLN A 282 -10.46 -19.92 -1.76
C GLN A 282 -10.59 -19.23 -0.41
N TYR A 283 -10.02 -18.05 -0.32
CA TYR A 283 -10.07 -17.19 0.86
C TYR A 283 -10.87 -15.94 0.56
N MET A 284 -11.69 -15.50 1.51
CA MET A 284 -12.20 -14.14 1.54
C MET A 284 -11.20 -13.26 2.27
N ILE A 285 -10.79 -12.18 1.64
CA ILE A 285 -9.93 -11.14 2.24
C ILE A 285 -10.65 -9.81 2.00
N GLY A 286 -11.37 -9.32 3.01
CA GLY A 286 -12.32 -8.22 2.80
C GLY A 286 -13.39 -8.62 1.79
N ASP A 287 -13.56 -7.82 0.73
CA ASP A 287 -14.51 -8.08 -0.36
C ASP A 287 -13.88 -8.83 -1.56
N ALA A 288 -12.63 -9.25 -1.45
CA ALA A 288 -11.91 -9.92 -2.52
C ALA A 288 -11.77 -11.43 -2.26
N ILE A 289 -11.91 -12.23 -3.32
CA ILE A 289 -11.64 -13.67 -3.30
C ILE A 289 -10.23 -13.91 -3.84
N LYS A 290 -9.40 -14.56 -3.03
CA LYS A 290 -8.07 -15.05 -3.40
C LYS A 290 -8.10 -16.56 -3.52
N THR A 291 -7.61 -17.10 -4.62
CA THR A 291 -7.49 -18.56 -4.82
C THR A 291 -6.01 -18.96 -4.77
N THR A 292 -5.70 -19.99 -3.99
CA THR A 292 -4.39 -20.62 -3.93
C THR A 292 -4.47 -22.07 -4.39
N PHE A 293 -3.35 -22.54 -4.94
CA PHE A 293 -3.22 -23.88 -5.48
C PHE A 293 -2.03 -24.56 -4.85
N GLU A 294 -2.23 -25.77 -4.35
CA GLU A 294 -1.19 -26.63 -3.76
C GLU A 294 -1.31 -28.02 -4.35
N ILE A 295 -0.18 -28.62 -4.74
CA ILE A 295 -0.12 -30.02 -5.17
C ILE A 295 0.23 -30.85 -3.95
N GLU A 296 -0.77 -31.58 -3.43
CA GLU A 296 -0.59 -32.45 -2.27
C GLU A 296 0.15 -33.72 -2.63
N HIS A 297 -0.19 -34.32 -3.79
CA HIS A 297 0.45 -35.56 -4.27
C HIS A 297 0.62 -35.52 -5.78
N VAL A 298 1.79 -35.97 -6.24
CA VAL A 298 2.07 -36.23 -7.66
C VAL A 298 1.93 -37.73 -7.91
N LYS A 299 0.82 -38.13 -8.54
CA LYS A 299 0.50 -39.53 -8.80
C LYS A 299 1.34 -40.12 -9.92
N LYS A 300 1.54 -39.33 -10.99
CA LYS A 300 2.22 -39.82 -12.19
C LYS A 300 2.70 -38.66 -13.06
N GLN A 301 3.89 -38.79 -13.63
CA GLN A 301 4.35 -38.00 -14.76
C GLN A 301 3.85 -38.61 -16.05
N LEU A 302 3.24 -37.80 -16.90
CA LEU A 302 2.73 -38.16 -18.21
C LEU A 302 3.59 -37.44 -19.23
N ASN A 303 4.26 -38.23 -20.06
CA ASN A 303 5.03 -37.70 -21.18
C ASN A 303 4.09 -37.45 -22.36
N PRO A 304 4.34 -36.42 -23.19
CA PRO A 304 3.49 -36.10 -24.34
C PRO A 304 3.43 -37.20 -25.41
#